data_8c81a08c7d915a71c835e87a4abc65ae
#
_entry.id   8c81a08c7d915a71c835e87a4abc65ae
#
_cell.length_a   1.000
_cell.length_b   1.000
_cell.length_c   1.000
_cell.angle_alpha   90.00
_cell.angle_beta   90.00
_cell.angle_gamma   90.00
#
_symmetry.space_group_name_H-M   'P 1'
#
loop_
_entity.id
_entity.type
_entity.pdbx_description
1 polymer ?
#
loop_
_entity_poly.entity_id
_entity_poly.type
_entity_poly.pdbx_seq_one_letter_code
_entity_poly.pdbx_strand_id
1 'polypeptide(L)'
;IKQLGLAWATKIGLTQGIEATPIVADGIMYFTGMWSIVYAVDCRDGSILWAWDPGVDRAVNGGKPCCGVVNRGVALYKGRIYVGVIDGRLVSLDAHTGKPVWEVVTVDQSKHYTITGAPRVVDGKVIIGNGGAEFGVRGFFSAFDWKTGKRLWRTYTVPGNPADGFENPDMEKAAKTWHGEWWTNGGGGTCWDAFAYDPELRILYVGTGNGGPWPRETRTDNRGDNLYVCAILAVNPENGRILWHYQTTPGDNWDYTSVQQMILADIEWLSLIHI
;
A
#
# COMPACT_ATOMS: atom_id res chain seq x y z
N ILE A 1 -27.62 -4.84 -18.42
CA ILE A 1 -27.72 -5.71 -17.23
C ILE A 1 -28.69 -6.87 -17.48
N LYS A 2 -29.87 -6.67 -18.12
CA LYS A 2 -30.85 -7.73 -18.38
C LYS A 2 -30.34 -8.87 -19.28
N GLN A 3 -29.25 -8.67 -20.00
CA GLN A 3 -28.63 -9.66 -20.89
C GLN A 3 -27.23 -10.10 -20.39
N LEU A 4 -26.87 -9.75 -19.15
CA LEU A 4 -25.60 -10.12 -18.58
C LEU A 4 -25.61 -11.62 -18.24
N GLY A 5 -24.64 -12.38 -18.74
CA GLY A 5 -24.42 -13.79 -18.47
C GLY A 5 -22.96 -14.10 -18.25
N LEU A 6 -22.67 -15.30 -17.74
CA LEU A 6 -21.29 -15.78 -17.58
C LEU A 6 -20.70 -16.04 -18.97
N ALA A 7 -19.63 -15.31 -19.33
CA ALA A 7 -18.91 -15.50 -20.58
C ALA A 7 -17.90 -16.66 -20.48
N TRP A 8 -17.14 -16.70 -19.40
CA TRP A 8 -16.15 -17.74 -19.10
C TRP A 8 -15.84 -17.79 -17.60
N ALA A 9 -15.21 -18.85 -17.16
CA ALA A 9 -14.68 -19.01 -15.80
C ALA A 9 -13.34 -19.75 -15.87
N THR A 10 -12.32 -19.22 -15.20
CA THR A 10 -10.97 -19.77 -15.20
C THR A 10 -10.57 -20.22 -13.80
N LYS A 11 -10.12 -21.48 -13.69
CA LYS A 11 -9.61 -22.04 -12.44
C LYS A 11 -8.13 -21.77 -12.33
N ILE A 12 -7.71 -21.02 -11.29
CA ILE A 12 -6.31 -20.65 -11.05
C ILE A 12 -5.60 -21.52 -10.00
N GLY A 13 -6.28 -22.57 -9.50
CA GLY A 13 -5.65 -23.54 -8.60
C GLY A 13 -5.31 -23.06 -7.19
N LEU A 14 -5.82 -21.90 -6.78
CA LEU A 14 -5.60 -21.35 -5.43
C LEU A 14 -6.67 -21.85 -4.46
N THR A 15 -6.29 -21.98 -3.17
CA THR A 15 -7.16 -22.51 -2.10
C THR A 15 -7.74 -21.43 -1.19
N GLN A 16 -7.25 -20.21 -1.27
CA GLN A 16 -7.74 -19.05 -0.52
C GLN A 16 -8.33 -18.02 -1.48
N GLY A 17 -9.09 -17.07 -0.94
CA GLY A 17 -9.74 -16.04 -1.72
C GLY A 17 -8.78 -15.11 -2.48
N ILE A 18 -9.30 -14.46 -3.52
CA ILE A 18 -8.64 -13.40 -4.27
C ILE A 18 -9.17 -12.06 -3.74
N GLU A 19 -8.27 -11.15 -3.36
CA GLU A 19 -8.62 -9.78 -2.95
C GLU A 19 -8.24 -8.75 -4.03
N ALA A 20 -7.60 -9.19 -5.11
CA ALA A 20 -7.09 -8.31 -6.13
C ALA A 20 -8.19 -7.61 -6.93
N THR A 21 -8.02 -6.31 -7.16
CA THR A 21 -8.76 -5.59 -8.20
C THR A 21 -8.05 -5.83 -9.54
N PRO A 22 -8.68 -6.46 -10.53
CA PRO A 22 -8.06 -6.72 -11.81
C PRO A 22 -7.93 -5.42 -12.63
N ILE A 23 -6.84 -5.33 -13.41
CA ILE A 23 -6.63 -4.28 -14.42
C ILE A 23 -6.78 -4.89 -15.79
N VAL A 24 -7.57 -4.27 -16.65
CA VAL A 24 -7.75 -4.70 -18.06
C VAL A 24 -7.15 -3.65 -18.98
N ALA A 25 -6.27 -4.10 -19.87
CA ALA A 25 -5.69 -3.28 -20.93
C ALA A 25 -5.44 -4.15 -22.17
N ASP A 26 -5.78 -3.64 -23.35
CA ASP A 26 -5.57 -4.28 -24.65
C ASP A 26 -6.12 -5.73 -24.72
N GLY A 27 -7.25 -5.98 -24.06
CA GLY A 27 -7.91 -7.29 -24.01
C GLY A 27 -7.24 -8.31 -23.08
N ILE A 28 -6.27 -7.89 -22.27
CA ILE A 28 -5.60 -8.73 -21.26
C ILE A 28 -6.00 -8.25 -19.87
N MET A 29 -6.39 -9.18 -19.01
CA MET A 29 -6.67 -8.95 -17.60
C MET A 29 -5.46 -9.35 -16.76
N TYR A 30 -4.97 -8.42 -15.95
CA TYR A 30 -3.88 -8.65 -14.99
C TYR A 30 -4.42 -8.59 -13.56
N PHE A 31 -4.10 -9.59 -12.76
CA PHE A 31 -4.46 -9.63 -11.35
C PHE A 31 -3.47 -10.47 -10.55
N THR A 32 -3.57 -10.40 -9.24
CA THR A 32 -2.78 -11.21 -8.32
C THR A 32 -3.64 -12.22 -7.58
N GLY A 33 -3.05 -13.36 -7.28
CA GLY A 33 -3.56 -14.33 -6.32
C GLY A 33 -2.76 -14.28 -5.01
N MET A 34 -2.99 -15.30 -4.16
CA MET A 34 -2.20 -15.49 -2.95
C MET A 34 -0.71 -15.58 -3.27
N TRP A 35 0.11 -15.27 -2.26
CA TRP A 35 1.56 -15.28 -2.36
C TRP A 35 2.12 -14.31 -3.41
N SER A 36 1.30 -13.32 -3.80
CA SER A 36 1.63 -12.33 -4.83
C SER A 36 1.89 -12.94 -6.21
N ILE A 37 1.32 -14.11 -6.51
CA ILE A 37 1.39 -14.70 -7.85
C ILE A 37 0.61 -13.80 -8.82
N VAL A 38 1.23 -13.41 -9.93
CA VAL A 38 0.63 -12.55 -10.96
C VAL A 38 0.14 -13.40 -12.12
N TYR A 39 -1.05 -13.07 -12.61
CA TYR A 39 -1.68 -13.73 -13.78
C TYR A 39 -1.97 -12.69 -14.86
N ALA A 40 -1.77 -13.08 -16.12
CA ALA A 40 -2.32 -12.41 -17.29
C ALA A 40 -3.27 -13.36 -18.01
N VAL A 41 -4.49 -12.90 -18.25
CA VAL A 41 -5.58 -13.71 -18.79
C VAL A 41 -6.18 -13.03 -20.01
N ASP A 42 -6.41 -13.76 -21.09
CA ASP A 42 -7.14 -13.26 -22.25
C ASP A 42 -8.62 -13.02 -21.88
N CYS A 43 -9.07 -11.78 -22.04
CA CYS A 43 -10.46 -11.41 -21.70
C CYS A 43 -11.51 -12.04 -22.59
N ARG A 44 -11.15 -12.61 -23.75
CA ARG A 44 -12.09 -13.19 -24.70
C ARG A 44 -12.60 -14.56 -24.26
N ASP A 45 -11.71 -15.36 -23.67
CA ASP A 45 -12.00 -16.77 -23.36
C ASP A 45 -11.53 -17.22 -21.97
N GLY A 46 -10.85 -16.34 -21.22
CA GLY A 46 -10.35 -16.65 -19.89
C GLY A 46 -9.07 -17.51 -19.89
N SER A 47 -8.42 -17.72 -21.04
CA SER A 47 -7.17 -18.49 -21.08
C SER A 47 -6.03 -17.75 -20.37
N ILE A 48 -5.24 -18.48 -19.56
CA ILE A 48 -4.06 -17.92 -18.91
C ILE A 48 -2.95 -17.79 -19.93
N LEU A 49 -2.55 -16.55 -20.24
CA LEU A 49 -1.46 -16.25 -21.16
C LEU A 49 -0.10 -16.51 -20.53
N TRP A 50 0.05 -16.08 -19.26
CA TRP A 50 1.20 -16.37 -18.42
C TRP A 50 0.83 -16.24 -16.94
N ALA A 51 1.61 -16.90 -16.09
CA ALA A 51 1.58 -16.74 -14.66
C ALA A 51 3.02 -16.61 -14.14
N TRP A 52 3.25 -15.74 -13.19
CA TRP A 52 4.53 -15.55 -12.55
C TRP A 52 4.41 -15.76 -11.03
N ASP A 53 5.16 -16.73 -10.49
CA ASP A 53 5.28 -16.97 -9.05
C ASP A 53 6.57 -16.30 -8.55
N PRO A 54 6.52 -15.38 -7.56
CA PRO A 54 7.68 -14.72 -7.00
C PRO A 54 8.63 -15.64 -6.22
N GLY A 55 8.28 -16.90 -5.99
CA GLY A 55 9.10 -17.85 -5.25
C GLY A 55 9.31 -17.46 -3.78
N VAL A 56 8.27 -16.94 -3.12
CA VAL A 56 8.35 -16.55 -1.70
C VAL A 56 8.64 -17.77 -0.82
N ASP A 57 9.60 -17.66 0.10
CA ASP A 57 9.77 -18.64 1.15
C ASP A 57 8.53 -18.64 2.08
N ARG A 58 7.65 -19.61 1.86
CA ARG A 58 6.37 -19.72 2.55
C ARG A 58 6.52 -20.09 4.03
N ALA A 59 7.59 -20.80 4.39
CA ALA A 59 7.85 -21.17 5.78
C ALA A 59 8.24 -19.94 6.62
N VAL A 60 9.04 -19.04 6.04
CA VAL A 60 9.50 -17.81 6.70
C VAL A 60 8.42 -16.73 6.69
N ASN A 61 7.68 -16.60 5.58
CA ASN A 61 6.79 -15.44 5.38
C ASN A 61 5.31 -15.73 5.67
N GLY A 62 4.91 -16.97 5.87
CA GLY A 62 3.51 -17.34 6.10
C GLY A 62 2.90 -16.79 7.38
N GLY A 63 3.70 -16.52 8.40
CA GLY A 63 3.28 -15.96 9.69
C GLY A 63 3.45 -14.44 9.82
N LYS A 64 3.99 -13.76 8.80
CA LYS A 64 4.22 -12.31 8.86
C LYS A 64 2.96 -11.44 8.63
N PRO A 65 2.06 -11.78 7.69
CA PRO A 65 0.85 -10.99 7.49
C PRO A 65 -0.21 -11.34 8.53
N CYS A 66 -0.94 -10.35 9.03
CA CYS A 66 -2.04 -10.55 9.98
C CYS A 66 -3.20 -11.37 9.39
N CYS A 67 -3.48 -11.17 8.11
CA CYS A 67 -4.78 -11.45 7.52
C CYS A 67 -4.68 -12.39 6.31
N GLY A 68 -3.67 -13.26 6.31
CA GLY A 68 -3.38 -14.20 5.23
C GLY A 68 -2.46 -13.65 4.16
N VAL A 69 -2.10 -14.52 3.23
CA VAL A 69 -1.09 -14.25 2.19
C VAL A 69 -1.71 -13.60 0.95
N VAL A 70 -2.56 -12.61 1.20
CA VAL A 70 -3.32 -11.89 0.17
C VAL A 70 -2.47 -10.89 -0.61
N ASN A 71 -2.97 -10.49 -1.78
CA ASN A 71 -2.42 -9.38 -2.55
C ASN A 71 -3.55 -8.66 -3.28
N ARG A 72 -3.55 -7.31 -3.30
CA ARG A 72 -4.66 -6.49 -3.79
C ARG A 72 -4.50 -6.04 -5.24
N GLY A 73 -3.46 -6.50 -5.93
CA GLY A 73 -3.33 -6.29 -7.37
C GLY A 73 -2.00 -5.71 -7.82
N VAL A 74 -2.01 -5.25 -9.05
CA VAL A 74 -0.83 -4.74 -9.77
C VAL A 74 -1.05 -3.31 -10.24
N ALA A 75 0.01 -2.66 -10.67
CA ALA A 75 -0.06 -1.46 -11.53
C ALA A 75 0.47 -1.79 -12.92
N LEU A 76 -0.11 -1.17 -13.95
CA LEU A 76 0.34 -1.26 -15.34
C LEU A 76 0.82 0.11 -15.81
N TYR A 77 2.02 0.19 -16.37
CA TYR A 77 2.55 1.42 -16.94
C TYR A 77 3.58 1.13 -18.03
N LYS A 78 3.37 1.69 -19.24
CA LYS A 78 4.30 1.60 -20.38
C LYS A 78 4.80 0.19 -20.65
N GLY A 79 3.86 -0.78 -20.74
CA GLY A 79 4.17 -2.18 -21.05
C GLY A 79 4.83 -2.96 -19.91
N ARG A 80 4.77 -2.46 -18.68
CA ARG A 80 5.27 -3.15 -17.48
C ARG A 80 4.20 -3.30 -16.42
N ILE A 81 4.22 -4.43 -15.75
CA ILE A 81 3.45 -4.71 -14.55
C ILE A 81 4.35 -4.47 -13.34
N TYR A 82 3.81 -3.84 -12.31
CA TYR A 82 4.46 -3.66 -11.01
C TYR A 82 3.65 -4.36 -9.94
N VAL A 83 4.32 -5.14 -9.11
CA VAL A 83 3.70 -5.89 -8.03
C VAL A 83 4.52 -5.77 -6.75
N GLY A 84 3.83 -5.50 -5.63
CA GLY A 84 4.40 -5.66 -4.30
C GLY A 84 4.32 -7.12 -3.88
N VAL A 85 5.43 -7.71 -3.47
CA VAL A 85 5.50 -9.09 -3.01
C VAL A 85 5.41 -9.13 -1.49
N ILE A 86 4.72 -10.14 -0.97
CA ILE A 86 4.41 -10.25 0.47
C ILE A 86 5.65 -10.26 1.36
N ASP A 87 6.80 -10.66 0.86
CA ASP A 87 8.10 -10.66 1.55
C ASP A 87 8.83 -9.30 1.53
N GLY A 88 8.18 -8.25 1.00
CA GLY A 88 8.70 -6.89 1.00
C GLY A 88 9.49 -6.51 -0.26
N ARG A 89 9.46 -7.31 -1.31
CA ARG A 89 10.01 -6.94 -2.62
C ARG A 89 9.00 -6.13 -3.43
N LEU A 90 9.51 -5.22 -4.28
CA LEU A 90 8.78 -4.61 -5.38
C LEU A 90 9.40 -5.10 -6.69
N VAL A 91 8.57 -5.63 -7.57
CA VAL A 91 9.02 -6.27 -8.82
C VAL A 91 8.35 -5.62 -10.01
N SER A 92 9.12 -5.39 -11.07
CA SER A 92 8.62 -5.03 -12.39
C SER A 92 8.70 -6.22 -13.33
N LEU A 93 7.58 -6.54 -13.96
CA LEU A 93 7.48 -7.59 -14.98
C LEU A 93 7.23 -6.95 -16.35
N ASP A 94 7.70 -7.58 -17.40
CA ASP A 94 7.24 -7.30 -18.75
C ASP A 94 5.77 -7.75 -18.89
N ALA A 95 4.90 -6.86 -19.28
CA ALA A 95 3.46 -7.12 -19.30
C ALA A 95 3.06 -8.19 -20.33
N HIS A 96 3.84 -8.34 -21.41
CA HIS A 96 3.54 -9.31 -22.48
C HIS A 96 4.01 -10.72 -22.12
N THR A 97 5.15 -10.84 -21.45
CA THR A 97 5.81 -12.13 -21.22
C THR A 97 5.78 -12.62 -19.78
N GLY A 98 5.45 -11.76 -18.82
CA GLY A 98 5.52 -12.03 -17.38
C GLY A 98 6.95 -12.15 -16.83
N LYS A 99 7.99 -11.88 -17.64
CA LYS A 99 9.38 -12.00 -17.20
C LYS A 99 9.79 -10.82 -16.31
N PRO A 100 10.51 -11.07 -15.20
CA PRO A 100 11.06 -10.00 -14.38
C PRO A 100 12.01 -9.09 -15.15
N VAL A 101 11.84 -7.78 -14.99
CA VAL A 101 12.70 -6.75 -15.58
C VAL A 101 13.67 -6.19 -14.53
N TRP A 102 13.14 -5.92 -13.33
CA TRP A 102 13.92 -5.55 -12.16
C TRP A 102 13.16 -5.93 -10.87
N GLU A 103 13.92 -6.08 -9.80
CA GLU A 103 13.44 -6.38 -8.46
C GLU A 103 14.24 -5.58 -7.44
N VAL A 104 13.56 -5.07 -6.40
CA VAL A 104 14.20 -4.37 -5.28
C VAL A 104 13.53 -4.76 -3.96
N VAL A 105 14.32 -4.89 -2.91
CA VAL A 105 13.83 -5.05 -1.54
C VAL A 105 13.47 -3.67 -1.00
N THR A 106 12.23 -3.51 -0.51
CA THR A 106 11.72 -2.21 -0.06
C THR A 106 11.67 -2.08 1.46
N VAL A 107 11.80 -3.16 2.19
CA VAL A 107 11.66 -3.25 3.64
C VAL A 107 12.88 -3.91 4.29
N ASP A 108 12.98 -3.83 5.61
CA ASP A 108 13.88 -4.68 6.39
C ASP A 108 13.23 -6.07 6.55
N GLN A 109 13.67 -7.05 5.77
CA GLN A 109 13.10 -8.41 5.76
C GLN A 109 13.32 -9.18 7.05
N SER A 110 14.22 -8.73 7.95
CA SER A 110 14.41 -9.32 9.28
C SER A 110 13.26 -9.01 10.23
N LYS A 111 12.44 -8.00 9.92
CA LYS A 111 11.25 -7.59 10.67
C LYS A 111 9.97 -8.11 10.00
N HIS A 112 8.84 -7.92 10.68
CA HIS A 112 7.54 -8.39 10.21
C HIS A 112 6.87 -7.43 9.18
N TYR A 113 7.66 -6.79 8.35
CA TYR A 113 7.13 -6.03 7.22
C TYR A 113 6.53 -6.95 6.17
N THR A 114 5.42 -6.54 5.60
CA THR A 114 4.77 -7.20 4.46
C THR A 114 4.36 -6.17 3.42
N ILE A 115 4.07 -6.62 2.20
CA ILE A 115 3.38 -5.83 1.19
C ILE A 115 2.19 -6.65 0.69
N THR A 116 0.99 -6.12 0.87
CA THR A 116 -0.26 -6.72 0.40
C THR A 116 -1.04 -5.78 -0.52
N GLY A 117 -0.66 -4.50 -0.58
CA GLY A 117 -1.29 -3.47 -1.40
C GLY A 117 -0.83 -3.49 -2.86
N ALA A 118 -1.68 -2.96 -3.73
CA ALA A 118 -1.35 -2.74 -5.11
C ALA A 118 -0.51 -1.44 -5.27
N PRO A 119 0.61 -1.46 -6.02
CA PRO A 119 1.32 -0.24 -6.36
C PRO A 119 0.46 0.75 -7.14
N ARG A 120 0.86 2.03 -7.14
CA ARG A 120 0.35 3.03 -8.09
C ARG A 120 1.50 3.65 -8.85
N VAL A 121 1.28 3.99 -10.12
CA VAL A 121 2.29 4.72 -10.90
C VAL A 121 1.84 6.15 -11.10
N VAL A 122 2.67 7.09 -10.65
CA VAL A 122 2.44 8.52 -10.67
C VAL A 122 3.61 9.20 -11.35
N ASP A 123 3.41 9.76 -12.54
CA ASP A 123 4.44 10.47 -13.32
C ASP A 123 5.77 9.71 -13.41
N GLY A 124 5.70 8.40 -13.71
CA GLY A 124 6.89 7.55 -13.81
C GLY A 124 7.52 7.14 -12.46
N LYS A 125 6.80 7.31 -11.37
CA LYS A 125 7.19 6.85 -10.03
C LYS A 125 6.25 5.74 -9.58
N VAL A 126 6.79 4.59 -9.22
CA VAL A 126 6.03 3.47 -8.64
C VAL A 126 5.94 3.69 -7.13
N ILE A 127 4.73 3.91 -6.64
CA ILE A 127 4.45 4.18 -5.23
C ILE A 127 4.01 2.89 -4.56
N ILE A 128 4.60 2.57 -3.41
CA ILE A 128 4.22 1.42 -2.59
C ILE A 128 4.47 1.73 -1.10
N GLY A 129 3.62 1.21 -0.24
CA GLY A 129 3.76 1.26 1.20
C GLY A 129 4.09 -0.11 1.80
N ASN A 130 3.82 -0.27 3.09
CA ASN A 130 4.04 -1.51 3.83
C ASN A 130 2.86 -1.86 4.73
N GLY A 131 2.73 -3.13 5.08
CA GLY A 131 1.91 -3.66 6.17
C GLY A 131 2.77 -4.12 7.34
N GLY A 132 2.13 -4.65 8.39
CA GLY A 132 2.77 -5.24 9.55
C GLY A 132 2.67 -4.41 10.85
N ALA A 133 1.75 -3.45 10.93
CA ALA A 133 1.56 -2.60 12.11
C ALA A 133 1.39 -3.40 13.40
N GLU A 134 0.68 -4.53 13.35
CA GLU A 134 0.39 -5.44 14.46
C GLU A 134 1.66 -6.10 15.04
N PHE A 135 2.71 -6.15 14.26
CA PHE A 135 3.95 -6.86 14.58
C PHE A 135 5.14 -5.93 14.85
N GLY A 136 4.85 -4.71 15.27
CA GLY A 136 5.87 -3.78 15.75
C GLY A 136 6.72 -3.15 14.66
N VAL A 137 6.16 -2.84 13.50
CA VAL A 137 6.85 -2.13 12.43
C VAL A 137 6.36 -0.69 12.28
N ARG A 138 7.24 0.16 11.74
CA ARG A 138 7.00 1.57 11.47
C ARG A 138 6.44 1.75 10.07
N GLY A 139 5.33 2.48 9.93
CA GLY A 139 4.69 2.77 8.66
C GLY A 139 5.50 3.72 7.78
N PHE A 140 5.49 3.45 6.48
CA PHE A 140 6.04 4.32 5.45
C PHE A 140 5.43 4.01 4.08
N PHE A 141 5.67 4.91 3.13
CA PHE A 141 5.52 4.66 1.70
C PHE A 141 6.71 5.26 0.95
N SER A 142 6.96 4.74 -0.25
CA SER A 142 8.14 5.13 -1.02
C SER A 142 7.81 5.22 -2.50
N ALA A 143 8.58 6.04 -3.22
CA ALA A 143 8.56 6.09 -4.67
C ALA A 143 9.84 5.48 -5.25
N PHE A 144 9.65 4.73 -6.35
CA PHE A 144 10.72 4.10 -7.09
C PHE A 144 10.64 4.51 -8.56
N ASP A 145 11.79 4.71 -9.19
CA ASP A 145 11.85 4.96 -10.63
C ASP A 145 11.31 3.76 -11.40
N TRP A 146 10.35 3.98 -12.29
CA TRP A 146 9.66 2.91 -13.01
C TRP A 146 10.56 2.07 -13.92
N LYS A 147 11.67 2.66 -14.42
CA LYS A 147 12.60 1.97 -15.33
C LYS A 147 13.59 1.10 -14.59
N THR A 148 14.11 1.60 -13.47
CA THR A 148 15.30 1.06 -12.79
C THR A 148 15.03 0.43 -11.45
N GLY A 149 13.87 0.71 -10.81
CA GLY A 149 13.59 0.30 -9.45
C GLY A 149 14.38 1.07 -8.39
N LYS A 150 15.15 2.11 -8.78
CA LYS A 150 15.87 2.94 -7.80
C LYS A 150 14.89 3.71 -6.94
N ARG A 151 15.04 3.64 -5.61
CA ARG A 151 14.24 4.43 -4.68
C ARG A 151 14.56 5.92 -4.85
N LEU A 152 13.55 6.73 -5.11
CA LEU A 152 13.64 8.17 -5.29
C LEU A 152 13.48 8.90 -3.94
N TRP A 153 12.46 8.50 -3.16
CA TRP A 153 12.22 9.03 -1.81
C TRP A 153 11.45 8.02 -0.97
N ARG A 154 11.43 8.26 0.35
CA ARG A 154 10.61 7.56 1.34
C ARG A 154 10.05 8.56 2.33
N THR A 155 8.78 8.39 2.69
CA THR A 155 8.09 9.16 3.72
C THR A 155 7.59 8.21 4.80
N TYR A 156 8.02 8.45 6.02
CA TYR A 156 7.48 7.77 7.18
C TYR A 156 6.15 8.41 7.60
N THR A 157 5.26 7.60 8.17
CA THR A 157 3.94 8.01 8.65
C THR A 157 3.86 8.09 10.18
N VAL A 158 4.88 7.58 10.85
CA VAL A 158 5.05 7.62 12.30
C VAL A 158 6.47 8.12 12.60
N PRO A 159 6.67 9.02 13.56
CA PRO A 159 8.00 9.49 13.91
C PRO A 159 8.85 8.38 14.55
N GLY A 160 10.15 8.43 14.32
CA GLY A 160 11.12 7.54 14.94
C GLY A 160 11.46 7.94 16.37
N ASN A 161 12.55 7.36 16.91
CA ASN A 161 13.07 7.74 18.21
C ASN A 161 13.56 9.19 18.19
N PRO A 162 13.05 10.08 19.05
CA PRO A 162 13.47 11.48 19.10
C PRO A 162 14.97 11.67 19.36
N ALA A 163 15.63 10.72 20.05
CA ALA A 163 17.07 10.79 20.31
C ALA A 163 17.93 10.65 19.04
N ASP A 164 17.38 10.01 17.99
CA ASP A 164 18.08 9.85 16.71
C ASP A 164 17.84 11.03 15.74
N GLY A 165 17.02 12.01 16.16
CA GLY A 165 16.54 13.10 15.31
C GLY A 165 15.39 12.67 14.40
N PHE A 166 14.95 13.57 13.51
CA PHE A 166 13.83 13.33 12.61
C PHE A 166 14.27 13.49 11.16
N GLU A 167 13.74 12.65 10.28
CA GLU A 167 14.07 12.64 8.86
C GLU A 167 13.65 13.94 8.14
N ASN A 168 12.63 14.60 8.66
CA ASN A 168 12.12 15.85 8.10
C ASN A 168 11.20 16.58 9.11
N PRO A 169 10.83 17.87 8.86
CA PRO A 169 9.97 18.64 9.75
C PRO A 169 8.58 18.04 9.97
N ASP A 170 8.05 17.22 9.04
CA ASP A 170 6.74 16.60 9.20
C ASP A 170 6.78 15.54 10.31
N MET A 171 7.88 14.79 10.41
CA MET A 171 8.10 13.82 11.50
C MET A 171 8.39 14.52 12.84
N GLU A 172 9.10 15.63 12.85
CA GLU A 172 9.29 16.44 14.06
C GLU A 172 7.96 17.00 14.58
N LYS A 173 7.08 17.48 13.66
CA LYS A 173 5.73 17.92 14.00
C LYS A 173 4.90 16.78 14.56
N ALA A 174 4.92 15.61 13.90
CA ALA A 174 4.18 14.45 14.33
C ALA A 174 4.59 13.96 15.73
N ALA A 175 5.90 13.98 16.04
CA ALA A 175 6.43 13.53 17.33
C ALA A 175 5.81 14.28 18.53
N LYS A 176 5.40 15.53 18.35
CA LYS A 176 4.73 16.34 19.40
C LYS A 176 3.35 15.80 19.79
N THR A 177 2.80 14.89 19.00
CA THR A 177 1.49 14.23 19.23
C THR A 177 1.63 12.80 19.77
N TRP A 178 2.86 12.39 20.08
CA TRP A 178 3.17 11.07 20.63
C TRP A 178 3.74 11.22 22.04
N HIS A 179 3.55 10.18 22.86
CA HIS A 179 4.07 10.13 24.24
C HIS A 179 4.64 8.73 24.53
N GLY A 180 5.47 8.61 25.57
CA GLY A 180 6.14 7.35 25.89
C GLY A 180 7.19 6.96 24.86
N GLU A 181 7.45 5.67 24.74
CA GLU A 181 8.50 5.10 23.87
C GLU A 181 7.89 4.33 22.68
N TRP A 182 6.93 4.93 21.94
CA TRP A 182 6.20 4.31 20.84
C TRP A 182 7.11 3.68 19.77
N TRP A 183 8.30 4.22 19.57
CA TRP A 183 9.26 3.76 18.55
C TRP A 183 9.78 2.36 18.83
N THR A 184 9.74 1.88 20.08
CA THR A 184 10.17 0.52 20.45
C THR A 184 9.29 -0.55 19.82
N ASN A 185 8.01 -0.23 19.57
CA ASN A 185 7.03 -1.06 18.91
C ASN A 185 6.66 -0.56 17.51
N GLY A 186 7.49 0.32 16.91
CA GLY A 186 7.30 0.84 15.58
C GLY A 186 6.18 1.87 15.40
N GLY A 187 5.14 1.85 16.25
CA GLY A 187 4.03 2.82 16.23
C GLY A 187 2.94 2.56 15.20
N GLY A 188 3.11 1.68 14.24
CA GLY A 188 2.12 1.36 13.21
C GLY A 188 2.05 2.39 12.08
N GLY A 189 0.83 2.81 11.69
CA GLY A 189 0.60 3.80 10.62
C GLY A 189 0.96 3.31 9.22
N THR A 190 0.89 2.00 8.97
CA THR A 190 1.32 1.38 7.71
C THR A 190 0.40 1.75 6.54
N CYS A 191 0.98 1.96 5.35
CA CYS A 191 0.25 2.27 4.12
C CYS A 191 0.06 0.98 3.30
N TRP A 192 -0.79 0.08 3.80
CA TRP A 192 -0.92 -1.26 3.25
C TRP A 192 -1.87 -1.39 2.05
N ASP A 193 -2.62 -0.32 1.73
CA ASP A 193 -3.45 -0.25 0.51
C ASP A 193 -3.55 1.21 0.05
N ALA A 194 -4.65 1.62 -0.45
CA ALA A 194 -5.13 2.78 -1.16
C ALA A 194 -4.20 4.00 -1.33
N PHE A 195 -3.92 4.24 -2.59
CA PHE A 195 -3.34 5.48 -3.08
C PHE A 195 -4.23 6.04 -4.19
N ALA A 196 -4.48 7.34 -4.19
CA ALA A 196 -5.14 8.03 -5.29
C ALA A 196 -4.30 9.22 -5.76
N TYR A 197 -4.26 9.50 -7.05
CA TYR A 197 -3.50 10.60 -7.61
C TYR A 197 -4.41 11.54 -8.39
N ASP A 198 -4.34 12.80 -8.06
CA ASP A 198 -4.98 13.89 -8.81
C ASP A 198 -3.95 14.50 -9.75
N PRO A 199 -4.11 14.31 -11.08
CA PRO A 199 -3.15 14.83 -12.05
C PRO A 199 -3.27 16.35 -12.26
N GLU A 200 -4.43 16.97 -11.98
CA GLU A 200 -4.65 18.41 -12.12
C GLU A 200 -4.00 19.17 -10.97
N LEU A 201 -4.25 18.73 -9.74
CA LEU A 201 -3.65 19.31 -8.54
C LEU A 201 -2.22 18.81 -8.31
N ARG A 202 -1.81 17.74 -8.98
CA ARG A 202 -0.53 17.04 -8.78
C ARG A 202 -0.34 16.63 -7.32
N ILE A 203 -1.39 16.09 -6.72
CA ILE A 203 -1.40 15.62 -5.34
C ILE A 203 -1.59 14.11 -5.30
N LEU A 204 -0.73 13.43 -4.54
CA LEU A 204 -0.90 12.02 -4.20
C LEU A 204 -1.61 11.95 -2.84
N TYR A 205 -2.75 11.28 -2.78
CA TYR A 205 -3.45 10.97 -1.54
C TYR A 205 -3.05 9.58 -1.06
N VAL A 206 -2.70 9.49 0.23
CA VAL A 206 -2.20 8.26 0.85
C VAL A 206 -2.99 8.01 2.12
N GLY A 207 -3.62 6.85 2.23
CA GLY A 207 -4.25 6.38 3.45
C GLY A 207 -3.22 5.74 4.40
N THR A 208 -3.36 5.99 5.70
CA THR A 208 -2.53 5.36 6.72
C THR A 208 -3.36 4.48 7.64
N GLY A 209 -2.77 3.40 8.08
CA GLY A 209 -3.40 2.39 8.93
C GLY A 209 -3.38 2.75 10.41
N ASN A 210 -3.81 1.78 11.18
CA ASN A 210 -3.91 1.79 12.64
C ASN A 210 -2.59 2.05 13.36
N GLY A 211 -2.70 2.47 14.61
CA GLY A 211 -1.56 2.51 15.54
C GLY A 211 -1.12 1.12 15.99
N GLY A 212 0.15 0.94 16.25
CA GLY A 212 0.71 -0.30 16.82
C GLY A 212 1.53 -0.01 18.09
N PRO A 213 1.25 -0.70 19.21
CA PRO A 213 0.10 -1.58 19.51
C PRO A 213 -1.26 -0.88 19.44
N TRP A 214 -2.35 -1.64 19.25
CA TRP A 214 -3.70 -1.09 19.16
C TRP A 214 -4.13 -0.30 20.41
N PRO A 215 -3.95 -0.83 21.64
CA PRO A 215 -4.32 -0.09 22.84
C PRO A 215 -3.45 1.18 22.96
N ARG A 216 -4.11 2.32 22.94
CA ARG A 216 -3.46 3.64 23.09
C ARG A 216 -2.75 3.78 24.43
N GLU A 217 -3.24 3.13 25.48
CA GLU A 217 -2.58 3.08 26.79
C GLU A 217 -1.17 2.51 26.67
N THR A 218 -1.03 1.35 26.00
CA THR A 218 0.28 0.71 25.80
C THR A 218 1.16 1.48 24.82
N ARG A 219 0.56 2.10 23.80
CA ARG A 219 1.29 2.80 22.75
C ARG A 219 1.81 4.17 23.15
N THR A 220 1.01 4.96 23.86
CA THR A 220 1.30 6.37 24.16
C THR A 220 0.70 6.86 25.48
N ASP A 221 0.55 6.02 26.50
CA ASP A 221 0.02 6.38 27.81
C ASP A 221 -1.36 7.07 27.73
N ASN A 222 -2.23 6.67 26.79
CA ASN A 222 -3.53 7.30 26.50
C ASN A 222 -3.44 8.78 26.08
N ARG A 223 -2.31 9.26 25.57
CA ARG A 223 -2.09 10.69 25.24
C ARG A 223 -1.78 10.92 23.77
N GLY A 224 -2.15 12.11 23.30
CA GLY A 224 -1.85 12.63 21.98
C GLY A 224 -2.68 12.00 20.85
N ASP A 225 -2.67 12.63 19.71
CA ASP A 225 -3.44 12.21 18.53
C ASP A 225 -2.70 11.18 17.68
N ASN A 226 -1.41 10.99 17.93
CA ASN A 226 -0.54 10.00 17.25
C ASN A 226 -0.47 10.20 15.72
N LEU A 227 -0.11 11.41 15.27
CA LEU A 227 0.08 11.67 13.84
C LEU A 227 1.22 10.81 13.25
N TYR A 228 1.00 10.12 12.12
CA TYR A 228 -0.18 10.20 11.23
C TYR A 228 -0.90 8.85 11.14
N VAL A 229 -1.26 8.18 12.24
CA VAL A 229 -2.09 6.97 12.17
C VAL A 229 -3.52 7.34 11.79
N CYS A 230 -4.24 6.45 11.13
CA CYS A 230 -5.65 6.62 10.72
C CYS A 230 -5.91 7.96 10.06
N ALA A 231 -5.13 8.29 9.03
CA ALA A 231 -5.18 9.58 8.35
C ALA A 231 -5.18 9.44 6.82
N ILE A 232 -5.69 10.47 6.17
CA ILE A 232 -5.48 10.71 4.74
C ILE A 232 -4.42 11.81 4.64
N LEU A 233 -3.33 11.51 3.93
CA LEU A 233 -2.24 12.43 3.67
C LEU A 233 -2.33 12.94 2.24
N ALA A 234 -2.25 14.26 2.04
CA ALA A 234 -1.98 14.85 0.74
C ALA A 234 -0.48 15.08 0.61
N VAL A 235 0.12 14.53 -0.42
CA VAL A 235 1.57 14.40 -0.57
C VAL A 235 2.02 14.97 -1.90
N ASN A 236 3.13 15.69 -1.89
CA ASN A 236 3.82 16.08 -3.12
C ASN A 236 4.49 14.84 -3.73
N PRO A 237 4.09 14.37 -4.91
CA PRO A 237 4.62 13.15 -5.52
C PRO A 237 6.08 13.26 -5.97
N GLU A 238 6.62 14.49 -6.10
CA GLU A 238 8.01 14.68 -6.53
C GLU A 238 9.03 14.35 -5.42
N ASN A 239 8.66 14.60 -4.15
CA ASN A 239 9.60 14.49 -3.04
C ASN A 239 9.04 13.80 -1.79
N GLY A 240 7.78 13.37 -1.82
CA GLY A 240 7.13 12.68 -0.71
C GLY A 240 6.73 13.57 0.49
N ARG A 241 6.86 14.90 0.40
CA ARG A 241 6.50 15.81 1.49
C ARG A 241 5.00 15.87 1.70
N ILE A 242 4.58 15.81 2.97
CA ILE A 242 3.18 15.96 3.37
C ILE A 242 2.80 17.43 3.23
N LEU A 243 1.80 17.72 2.39
CA LEU A 243 1.25 19.05 2.15
C LEU A 243 0.22 19.40 3.23
N TRP A 244 -0.69 18.48 3.47
CA TRP A 244 -1.70 18.51 4.53
C TRP A 244 -2.16 17.10 4.89
N HIS A 245 -2.90 16.98 5.96
CA HIS A 245 -3.49 15.72 6.40
C HIS A 245 -4.88 15.93 6.98
N TYR A 246 -5.68 14.90 6.91
CA TYR A 246 -6.93 14.78 7.65
C TYR A 246 -6.90 13.47 8.44
N GLN A 247 -6.89 13.56 9.76
CA GLN A 247 -6.89 12.39 10.63
C GLN A 247 -8.32 11.98 10.91
N THR A 248 -8.72 10.80 10.44
CA THR A 248 -10.09 10.30 10.57
C THR A 248 -10.40 9.83 11.99
N THR A 249 -9.38 9.30 12.69
CA THR A 249 -9.52 8.78 14.05
C THR A 249 -8.30 9.19 14.88
N PRO A 250 -8.31 10.42 15.48
CA PRO A 250 -7.24 10.85 16.39
C PRO A 250 -7.09 9.91 17.59
N GLY A 251 -5.84 9.51 17.86
CA GLY A 251 -5.53 8.61 18.97
C GLY A 251 -6.27 7.28 18.91
N ASP A 252 -6.40 6.70 17.72
CA ASP A 252 -7.09 5.42 17.49
C ASP A 252 -6.77 4.36 18.56
N ASN A 253 -7.82 3.64 19.00
CA ASN A 253 -7.76 2.63 20.04
C ASN A 253 -8.51 1.34 19.66
N TRP A 254 -8.98 1.24 18.40
CA TRP A 254 -9.92 0.23 17.93
C TRP A 254 -9.48 -0.50 16.68
N ASP A 255 -8.22 -0.30 16.23
CA ASP A 255 -7.74 -0.86 14.99
C ASP A 255 -8.45 -0.28 13.74
N TYR A 256 -8.88 0.99 13.81
CA TYR A 256 -9.40 1.68 12.64
C TYR A 256 -8.28 2.06 11.67
N THR A 257 -8.62 2.12 10.39
CA THR A 257 -7.67 2.47 9.33
C THR A 257 -8.30 3.48 8.36
N SER A 258 -7.46 4.19 7.61
CA SER A 258 -7.89 5.11 6.54
C SER A 258 -7.31 4.71 5.18
N VAL A 259 -7.03 3.43 4.99
CA VAL A 259 -6.43 2.88 3.77
C VAL A 259 -7.45 2.37 2.75
N GLN A 260 -8.72 2.67 2.93
CA GLN A 260 -9.79 2.31 2.00
C GLN A 260 -9.63 3.06 0.67
N GLN A 261 -10.23 2.54 -0.39
CA GLN A 261 -10.16 3.14 -1.72
C GLN A 261 -10.68 4.60 -1.70
N MET A 262 -9.87 5.50 -2.22
CA MET A 262 -10.21 6.92 -2.37
C MET A 262 -10.66 7.17 -3.81
N ILE A 263 -11.88 7.70 -3.98
CA ILE A 263 -12.44 8.07 -5.28
C ILE A 263 -12.40 9.60 -5.38
N LEU A 264 -11.67 10.10 -6.36
CA LEU A 264 -11.63 11.52 -6.67
C LEU A 264 -12.77 11.84 -7.65
N ALA A 265 -13.54 12.89 -7.36
CA ALA A 265 -14.63 13.32 -8.21
C ALA A 265 -14.86 14.83 -8.04
N ASP A 266 -15.16 15.50 -9.16
CA ASP A 266 -15.72 16.84 -9.13
C ASP A 266 -17.21 16.72 -8.81
N ILE A 267 -17.61 17.29 -7.69
CA ILE A 267 -19.02 17.28 -7.27
C ILE A 267 -19.52 18.71 -7.07
N GLU A 268 -20.74 18.97 -7.55
CA GLU A 268 -21.45 20.19 -7.21
C GLU A 268 -22.12 20.02 -5.84
N TRP A 269 -21.63 20.76 -4.83
CA TRP A 269 -22.13 20.66 -3.47
C TRP A 269 -23.28 21.64 -3.23
N LEU A 270 -24.51 21.13 -3.18
CA LEU A 270 -25.71 21.95 -3.15
C LEU A 270 -26.02 22.58 -1.78
N SER A 271 -25.44 22.12 -0.69
CA SER A 271 -25.71 22.68 0.65
C SER A 271 -24.71 22.21 1.70
N LEU A 272 -24.17 23.14 2.48
CA LEU A 272 -23.33 22.87 3.65
C LEU A 272 -24.12 22.27 4.85
N ILE A 273 -25.46 22.25 4.79
CA ILE A 273 -26.33 21.79 5.87
C ILE A 273 -26.41 20.25 5.93
N HIS A 274 -25.95 19.56 4.91
CA HIS A 274 -26.02 18.10 4.78
C HIS A 274 -24.67 17.38 4.92
N ILE A 275 -23.71 18.02 5.58
CA ILE A 275 -22.45 17.37 5.95
C ILE A 275 -22.65 16.58 7.23
#